data_56fe968ee37ddc08ea3f7aa3907697a7
#
_entry.id   56fe968ee37ddc08ea3f7aa3907697a7
#
_cell.length_a   1.000
_cell.length_b   1.000
_cell.length_c   1.000
_cell.angle_alpha   90.00
_cell.angle_beta   90.00
_cell.angle_gamma   90.00
#
_symmetry.space_group_name_H-M   'P 1'
#
loop_
_entity.id
_entity.type
_entity.pdbx_description
1 polymer ?
#
loop_
_entity_poly.entity_id
_entity_poly.type
_entity_poly.pdbx_seq_one_letter_code
_entity_poly.pdbx_strand_id
1 'polypeptide(L)'
;MFVDRGFYELNTISLSNLNLIEKLNLNINEDDLIKISNPLNADLKYMRINMADSVLNVISSNNKHSNKNLRVFEIARVYNKNENVGSLPYEKTTLCFAVSCKTIDFFKYKSVVENVSNKLN
;
A
#
# COMPACT_ATOMS: atom_id res chain seq x y z
N MET A 1 0.20 17.05 9.27
CA MET A 1 -1.22 16.66 9.06
C MET A 1 -1.51 15.21 9.49
N PHE A 2 -0.87 14.17 8.93
CA PHE A 2 -1.02 12.78 9.43
C PHE A 2 -0.29 12.58 10.76
N VAL A 3 0.97 13.03 10.85
CA VAL A 3 1.81 12.92 12.05
C VAL A 3 1.15 13.61 13.24
N ASP A 4 0.58 14.81 13.08
CA ASP A 4 -0.14 15.55 14.13
C ASP A 4 -1.37 14.81 14.66
N ARG A 5 -1.86 13.82 13.92
CA ARG A 5 -2.99 12.96 14.29
C ARG A 5 -2.55 11.59 14.81
N GLY A 6 -1.25 11.42 15.07
CA GLY A 6 -0.65 10.20 15.61
C GLY A 6 -0.51 9.08 14.61
N PHE A 7 -0.35 9.40 13.32
CA PHE A 7 0.03 8.42 12.30
C PHE A 7 1.54 8.35 12.18
N TYR A 8 2.05 7.14 12.01
CA TYR A 8 3.44 6.86 11.66
C TYR A 8 3.59 6.76 10.15
N GLU A 9 4.60 7.42 9.61
CA GLU A 9 4.96 7.28 8.21
C GLU A 9 5.67 5.95 7.99
N LEU A 10 5.28 5.25 6.94
CA LEU A 10 5.92 4.02 6.49
C LEU A 10 6.80 4.30 5.27
N ASN A 11 7.83 3.49 5.15
CA ASN A 11 8.65 3.39 3.95
C ASN A 11 8.82 1.90 3.63
N THR A 12 7.88 1.35 2.89
CA THR A 12 7.88 -0.07 2.51
C THR A 12 8.55 -0.29 1.17
N ILE A 13 8.98 -1.53 0.92
CA ILE A 13 9.60 -1.90 -0.35
C ILE A 13 8.58 -1.81 -1.49
N SER A 14 9.02 -1.33 -2.65
CA SER A 14 8.18 -1.18 -3.86
C SER A 14 7.94 -2.50 -4.61
N LEU A 15 8.09 -3.63 -3.92
CA LEU A 15 7.95 -4.98 -4.46
C LEU A 15 6.84 -5.73 -3.73
N SER A 16 6.21 -6.63 -4.47
CA SER A 16 5.14 -7.48 -3.96
C SER A 16 5.29 -8.92 -4.49
N ASN A 17 4.49 -9.81 -3.95
CA ASN A 17 4.37 -11.19 -4.42
C ASN A 17 2.92 -11.54 -4.80
N LEU A 18 2.78 -12.57 -5.62
CA LEU A 18 1.48 -12.99 -6.12
C LEU A 18 0.52 -13.38 -4.99
N ASN A 19 0.99 -14.09 -3.98
CA ASN A 19 0.17 -14.55 -2.86
C ASN A 19 -0.45 -13.39 -2.06
N LEU A 20 0.27 -12.26 -1.92
CA LEU A 20 -0.27 -11.07 -1.26
C LEU A 20 -1.32 -10.38 -2.12
N ILE A 21 -1.07 -10.31 -3.42
CA ILE A 21 -1.99 -9.72 -4.39
C ILE A 21 -3.30 -10.52 -4.44
N GLU A 22 -3.22 -11.85 -4.50
CA GLU A 22 -4.36 -12.76 -4.50
C GLU A 22 -5.18 -12.67 -3.21
N LYS A 23 -4.53 -12.58 -2.05
CA LYS A 23 -5.20 -12.43 -0.75
C LYS A 23 -6.06 -11.17 -0.65
N LEU A 24 -5.77 -10.16 -1.44
CA LEU A 24 -6.56 -8.94 -1.50
C LEU A 24 -7.80 -9.06 -2.41
N ASN A 25 -8.01 -10.23 -3.03
CA ASN A 25 -9.11 -10.48 -3.99
C ASN A 25 -9.17 -9.42 -5.11
N LEU A 26 -8.03 -8.88 -5.48
CA LEU A 26 -7.93 -8.00 -6.63
C LEU A 26 -7.92 -8.91 -7.87
N ASN A 27 -8.93 -8.78 -8.73
CA ASN A 27 -8.99 -9.50 -10.01
C ASN A 27 -7.89 -8.98 -10.95
N ILE A 28 -6.66 -9.40 -10.69
CA ILE A 28 -5.48 -8.98 -11.44
C ILE A 28 -4.87 -10.23 -12.05
N ASN A 29 -4.66 -10.20 -13.36
CA ASN A 29 -3.94 -11.25 -14.05
C ASN A 29 -2.43 -11.09 -13.82
N GLU A 30 -1.71 -12.20 -13.69
CA GLU A 30 -0.25 -12.17 -13.55
C GLU A 30 0.42 -11.46 -14.73
N ASP A 31 -0.17 -11.56 -15.92
CA ASP A 31 0.32 -10.91 -17.14
C ASP A 31 0.29 -9.38 -17.08
N ASP A 32 -0.56 -8.81 -16.21
CA ASP A 32 -0.65 -7.36 -16.00
C ASP A 32 0.42 -6.83 -15.04
N LEU A 33 1.13 -7.74 -14.36
CA LEU A 33 2.16 -7.40 -13.40
C LEU A 33 3.51 -7.17 -14.08
N ILE A 34 4.28 -6.25 -13.52
CA ILE A 34 5.65 -5.99 -13.95
C ILE A 34 6.58 -6.89 -13.15
N LYS A 35 7.15 -7.89 -13.82
CA LYS A 35 8.08 -8.83 -13.22
C LYS A 35 9.51 -8.32 -13.27
N ILE A 36 10.24 -8.48 -12.18
CA ILE A 36 11.65 -8.13 -12.08
C ILE A 36 12.48 -9.29 -12.65
N SER A 37 13.42 -8.96 -13.55
CA SER A 37 14.25 -9.97 -14.23
C SER A 37 15.16 -10.74 -13.27
N ASN A 38 15.76 -10.03 -12.28
CA ASN A 38 16.70 -10.61 -11.32
C ASN A 38 16.29 -10.25 -9.89
N PRO A 39 15.22 -10.87 -9.34
CA PRO A 39 14.77 -10.57 -8.00
C PRO A 39 15.78 -11.09 -6.97
N LEU A 40 16.14 -10.25 -6.01
CA LEU A 40 16.99 -10.62 -4.88
C LEU A 40 16.33 -11.63 -3.94
N ASN A 41 15.00 -11.63 -3.92
CA ASN A 41 14.18 -12.54 -3.14
C ASN A 41 13.13 -13.18 -4.05
N ALA A 42 13.04 -14.51 -4.02
CA ALA A 42 12.07 -15.28 -4.81
C ALA A 42 10.61 -14.90 -4.50
N ASP A 43 10.34 -14.37 -3.31
CA ASP A 43 9.00 -13.97 -2.89
C ASP A 43 8.62 -12.53 -3.32
N LEU A 44 9.59 -11.71 -3.77
CA LEU A 44 9.39 -10.32 -4.15
C LEU A 44 9.74 -10.11 -5.63
N LYS A 45 8.92 -10.67 -6.51
CA LYS A 45 9.18 -10.74 -7.95
C LYS A 45 8.52 -9.65 -8.76
N TYR A 46 7.52 -8.96 -8.21
CA TYR A 46 6.69 -8.02 -8.95
C TYR A 46 6.80 -6.61 -8.39
N MET A 47 6.73 -5.61 -9.26
CA MET A 47 6.51 -4.24 -8.82
C MET A 47 5.11 -4.13 -8.22
N ARG A 48 4.97 -3.39 -7.13
CA ARG A 48 3.66 -3.20 -6.48
C ARG A 48 2.71 -2.39 -7.35
N ILE A 49 1.50 -2.88 -7.53
CA ILE A 49 0.41 -2.23 -8.26
C ILE A 49 -0.51 -1.41 -7.36
N ASN A 50 -0.48 -1.68 -6.07
CA ASN A 50 -1.15 -0.94 -5.01
C ASN A 50 -0.30 -0.98 -3.74
N MET A 51 -0.74 -0.30 -2.70
CA MET A 51 -0.01 -0.22 -1.44
C MET A 51 -0.69 -1.00 -0.30
N ALA A 52 -1.86 -1.57 -0.55
CA ALA A 52 -2.65 -2.22 0.50
C ALA A 52 -1.95 -3.44 1.07
N ASP A 53 -1.30 -4.26 0.20
CA ASP A 53 -0.53 -5.43 0.61
C ASP A 53 0.60 -5.08 1.57
N SER A 54 1.41 -4.07 1.24
CA SER A 54 2.52 -3.62 2.06
C SER A 54 2.05 -3.07 3.40
N VAL A 55 1.05 -2.19 3.39
CA VAL A 55 0.52 -1.55 4.59
C VAL A 55 -0.17 -2.56 5.51
N LEU A 56 -0.98 -3.48 4.96
CA LEU A 56 -1.64 -4.53 5.73
C LEU A 56 -0.64 -5.53 6.32
N ASN A 57 0.44 -5.82 5.61
CA ASN A 57 1.51 -6.68 6.13
C ASN A 57 2.21 -6.06 7.34
N VAL A 58 2.48 -4.74 7.31
CA VAL A 58 3.01 -4.00 8.46
C VAL A 58 2.05 -4.08 9.65
N ILE A 59 0.76 -3.84 9.44
CA ILE A 59 -0.26 -3.95 10.50
C ILE A 59 -0.33 -5.36 11.07
N SER A 60 -0.36 -6.38 10.21
CA SER A 60 -0.42 -7.79 10.61
C SER A 60 0.79 -8.17 11.46
N SER A 61 1.99 -7.76 11.06
CA SER A 61 3.21 -8.00 11.80
C SER A 61 3.18 -7.32 13.16
N ASN A 62 2.78 -6.06 13.24
CA ASN A 62 2.68 -5.33 14.51
C ASN A 62 1.63 -5.94 15.45
N ASN A 63 0.49 -6.37 14.93
CA ASN A 63 -0.55 -7.04 15.72
C ASN A 63 -0.06 -8.34 16.37
N LYS A 64 0.80 -9.11 15.70
CA LYS A 64 1.44 -10.30 16.26
C LYS A 64 2.36 -9.96 17.44
N HIS A 65 2.95 -8.78 17.47
CA HIS A 65 3.79 -8.27 18.56
C HIS A 65 3.00 -7.43 19.59
N SER A 66 1.69 -7.64 19.66
CA SER A 66 0.78 -6.97 20.62
C SER A 66 0.58 -5.48 20.46
N ASN A 67 1.09 -4.88 19.37
CA ASN A 67 0.85 -3.48 19.04
C ASN A 67 -0.45 -3.35 18.23
N LYS A 68 -1.60 -3.31 18.93
CA LYS A 68 -2.93 -3.37 18.33
C LYS A 68 -3.54 -2.01 17.98
N ASN A 69 -2.94 -0.90 18.43
CA ASN A 69 -3.44 0.45 18.16
C ASN A 69 -2.44 1.18 17.26
N LEU A 70 -2.50 0.85 15.98
CA LEU A 70 -1.56 1.38 14.99
C LEU A 70 -2.29 2.26 13.96
N ARG A 71 -1.73 3.42 13.70
CA ARG A 71 -2.15 4.32 12.61
C ARG A 71 -0.94 4.57 11.75
N VAL A 72 -1.04 4.24 10.49
CA VAL A 72 0.09 4.32 9.55
C VAL A 72 -0.34 4.98 8.26
N PHE A 73 0.60 5.63 7.59
CA PHE A 73 0.42 6.13 6.23
C PHE A 73 1.72 5.99 5.45
N GLU A 74 1.59 5.95 4.14
CA GLU A 74 2.72 5.97 3.21
C GLU A 74 2.32 6.73 1.95
N ILE A 75 3.24 7.55 1.46
CA ILE A 75 3.13 8.21 0.15
C ILE A 75 4.23 7.63 -0.73
N ALA A 76 3.84 6.85 -1.72
CA ALA A 76 4.81 6.17 -2.57
C ALA A 76 4.25 5.86 -3.95
N ARG A 77 5.09 5.34 -4.84
CA ARG A 77 4.70 5.00 -6.20
C ARG A 77 4.15 3.58 -6.28
N VAL A 78 3.14 3.42 -7.12
CA VAL A 78 2.65 2.15 -7.63
C VAL A 78 2.88 2.10 -9.13
N TYR A 79 2.95 0.90 -9.70
CA TYR A 79 3.44 0.66 -11.05
C TYR A 79 2.44 -0.20 -11.81
N ASN A 80 2.00 0.27 -12.96
CA ASN A 80 1.13 -0.48 -13.86
C ASN A 80 1.81 -0.70 -15.20
N LYS A 81 1.60 -1.89 -15.76
CA LYS A 81 2.15 -2.23 -17.08
C LYS A 81 1.58 -1.28 -18.13
N ASN A 82 2.42 -0.86 -19.06
CA ASN A 82 1.98 -0.10 -20.23
C ASN A 82 1.55 -1.09 -21.30
N GLU A 83 0.42 -0.81 -21.96
CA GLU A 83 -0.09 -1.64 -23.06
C GLU A 83 0.83 -1.62 -24.30
N ASN A 84 1.57 -0.52 -24.48
CA ASN A 84 2.53 -0.40 -25.57
C ASN A 84 3.80 -1.19 -25.27
N VAL A 85 4.08 -2.20 -26.06
CA VAL A 85 5.28 -3.05 -25.93
C VAL A 85 6.55 -2.20 -25.99
N GLY A 86 7.43 -2.37 -25.00
CA GLY A 86 8.69 -1.64 -24.90
C GLY A 86 8.61 -0.25 -24.24
N SER A 87 7.42 0.20 -23.89
CA SER A 87 7.24 1.45 -23.15
C SER A 87 7.52 1.28 -21.65
N LEU A 88 7.94 2.36 -21.00
CA LEU A 88 8.10 2.39 -19.54
C LEU A 88 6.75 2.20 -18.83
N PRO A 89 6.76 1.60 -17.64
CA PRO A 89 5.56 1.47 -16.83
C PRO A 89 4.92 2.81 -16.50
N TYR A 90 3.61 2.81 -16.29
CA TYR A 90 2.94 3.94 -15.66
C TYR A 90 3.25 3.95 -14.16
N GLU A 91 3.77 5.07 -13.70
CA GLU A 91 4.03 5.32 -12.29
C GLU A 91 3.00 6.30 -11.74
N LYS A 92 2.39 5.95 -10.61
CA LYS A 92 1.43 6.82 -9.93
C LYS A 92 1.81 6.99 -8.48
N THR A 93 2.00 8.25 -8.05
CA THR A 93 2.13 8.55 -6.62
C THR A 93 0.79 8.34 -5.93
N THR A 94 0.80 7.52 -4.91
CA THR A 94 -0.41 7.10 -4.18
C THR A 94 -0.20 7.33 -2.70
N LEU A 95 -1.21 7.88 -2.04
CA LEU A 95 -1.31 7.92 -0.58
C LEU A 95 -2.13 6.71 -0.12
N CYS A 96 -1.57 5.95 0.79
CA CYS A 96 -2.28 4.89 1.51
C CYS A 96 -2.19 5.15 3.01
N PHE A 97 -3.28 4.97 3.74
CA PHE A 97 -3.23 4.96 5.19
C PHE A 97 -4.15 3.89 5.75
N ALA A 98 -3.81 3.41 6.92
CA ALA A 98 -4.58 2.38 7.61
C ALA A 98 -4.56 2.57 9.12
N VAL A 99 -5.60 2.06 9.75
CA VAL A 99 -5.79 2.10 11.19
C VAL A 99 -6.14 0.71 11.69
N SER A 100 -5.44 0.27 12.73
CA SER A 100 -5.74 -0.94 13.48
C SER A 100 -6.03 -0.55 14.92
N CYS A 101 -7.23 -0.83 15.41
CA CYS A 101 -7.63 -0.59 16.80
C CYS A 101 -8.84 -1.48 17.16
N LYS A 102 -9.13 -1.60 18.47
CA LYS A 102 -10.27 -2.41 18.95
C LYS A 102 -11.61 -1.90 18.49
N THR A 103 -11.78 -0.58 18.48
CA THR A 103 -13.02 0.08 18.09
C THR A 103 -12.70 1.16 17.08
N ILE A 104 -13.22 1.02 15.86
CA ILE A 104 -13.01 1.98 14.78
C ILE A 104 -14.14 2.99 14.81
N ASP A 105 -13.80 4.26 15.02
CA ASP A 105 -14.70 5.39 14.77
C ASP A 105 -14.57 5.79 13.30
N PHE A 106 -15.49 5.30 12.48
CA PHE A 106 -15.52 5.56 11.05
C PHE A 106 -15.53 7.06 10.73
N PHE A 107 -16.36 7.84 11.43
CA PHE A 107 -16.50 9.27 11.15
C PHE A 107 -15.22 10.05 11.45
N LYS A 108 -14.50 9.68 12.50
CA LYS A 108 -13.21 10.25 12.83
C LYS A 108 -12.21 10.06 11.70
N TYR A 109 -12.13 8.86 11.11
CA TYR A 109 -11.18 8.58 10.03
C TYR A 109 -11.66 9.08 8.68
N LYS A 110 -12.96 9.11 8.42
CA LYS A 110 -13.55 9.80 7.27
C LYS A 110 -13.13 11.28 7.25
N SER A 111 -13.18 11.97 8.38
CA SER A 111 -12.74 13.37 8.48
C SER A 111 -11.25 13.57 8.12
N VAL A 112 -10.41 12.55 8.31
CA VAL A 112 -9.00 12.60 7.87
C VAL A 112 -8.94 12.65 6.35
N VAL A 113 -9.70 11.78 5.66
CA VAL A 113 -9.77 11.74 4.19
C VAL A 113 -10.26 13.08 3.63
N GLU A 114 -11.37 13.59 4.16
CA GLU A 114 -11.97 14.86 3.73
C GLU A 114 -10.99 16.02 3.89
N ASN A 115 -10.29 16.09 5.03
CA ASN A 115 -9.29 17.13 5.26
C ASN A 115 -8.08 17.03 4.33
N VAL A 116 -7.68 15.82 3.93
CA VAL A 116 -6.61 15.63 2.94
C VAL A 116 -7.08 16.11 1.58
N SER A 117 -8.26 15.67 1.15
CA SER A 117 -8.85 16.04 -0.13
C SER A 117 -9.00 17.56 -0.27
N ASN A 118 -9.51 18.22 0.76
CA ASN A 118 -9.71 19.68 0.79
C ASN A 118 -8.41 20.49 0.74
N LYS A 119 -7.28 19.89 1.15
CA LYS A 119 -5.96 20.56 1.09
C LYS A 119 -5.22 20.32 -0.23
N LEU A 120 -5.64 19.33 -1.00
CA LEU A 120 -5.03 19.02 -2.30
C LEU A 120 -5.77 19.71 -3.47
N ASN A 121 -6.95 20.26 -3.22
CA ASN A 121 -7.72 21.09 -4.14
C ASN A 121 -7.43 22.57 -3.86
#